data_544d28325b7caefdfc023729646ff031
#
_entry.id   544d28325b7caefdfc023729646ff031
#
_cell.length_a   1.000
_cell.length_b   1.000
_cell.length_c   1.000
_cell.angle_alpha   90.00
_cell.angle_beta   90.00
_cell.angle_gamma   90.00
#
_symmetry.space_group_name_H-M   'P 1'
#
loop_
_entity.id
_entity.type
_entity.pdbx_description
1 polymer ?
#
loop_
_entity_poly.entity_id
_entity_poly.type
_entity_poly.pdbx_seq_one_letter_code
_entity_poly.pdbx_strand_id
1 'polypeptide(L)'
;MPLPAHVYKILTPAAWQSCQGQPRLALGADDAQFIHLAEPDQVNRIAAKFFSKEPQVIVVELDPAKLPGRLVHEANPGGATLYYHLYDGYLPFSAVTGVKTVNN
;
A
#
# COMPACT_ATOMS: atom_id res chain seq x y z
N MET A 1 -16.56 -11.30 -6.90
CA MET A 1 -16.42 -9.84 -6.81
C MET A 1 -15.32 -9.39 -7.74
N PRO A 2 -15.53 -8.36 -8.56
CA PRO A 2 -14.46 -7.84 -9.39
C PRO A 2 -13.38 -7.19 -8.53
N LEU A 3 -12.15 -7.24 -9.01
CA LEU A 3 -11.05 -6.52 -8.37
C LEU A 3 -11.28 -5.01 -8.53
N PRO A 4 -10.78 -4.18 -7.60
CA PRO A 4 -10.76 -2.73 -7.82
C PRO A 4 -9.84 -2.41 -8.98
N ALA A 5 -10.01 -1.23 -9.59
CA ALA A 5 -9.15 -0.81 -10.68
C ALA A 5 -7.69 -0.67 -10.22
N HIS A 6 -7.50 -0.09 -9.04
CA HIS A 6 -6.18 0.10 -8.44
C HIS A 6 -6.25 -0.01 -6.93
N VAL A 7 -5.13 -0.40 -6.33
CA VAL A 7 -4.91 -0.30 -4.88
C VAL A 7 -3.63 0.50 -4.66
N TYR A 8 -3.45 1.03 -3.46
CA TYR A 8 -2.37 1.98 -3.17
C TYR A 8 -1.57 1.52 -1.96
N LYS A 9 -0.25 1.64 -2.06
CA LYS A 9 0.67 1.45 -0.94
C LYS A 9 1.29 2.79 -0.60
N ILE A 10 1.23 3.17 0.67
CA ILE A 10 1.83 4.42 1.15
C ILE A 10 3.16 4.07 1.80
N LEU A 11 4.22 4.72 1.37
CA LEU A 11 5.58 4.51 1.88
C LEU A 11 6.16 5.83 2.37
N THR A 12 7.07 5.73 3.33
CA THR A 12 7.92 6.88 3.64
C THR A 12 8.88 7.12 2.47
N PRO A 13 9.39 8.35 2.29
CA PRO A 13 10.40 8.58 1.27
C PRO A 13 11.64 7.70 1.44
N ALA A 14 12.05 7.43 2.69
CA ALA A 14 13.19 6.57 2.96
C ALA A 14 12.94 5.12 2.52
N ALA A 15 11.74 4.58 2.79
CA ALA A 15 11.39 3.23 2.39
C ALA A 15 11.34 3.12 0.86
N TRP A 16 10.75 4.11 0.19
CA TRP A 16 10.72 4.15 -1.27
C TRP A 16 12.13 4.16 -1.86
N GLN A 17 13.01 5.01 -1.31
CA GLN A 17 14.39 5.10 -1.76
C GLN A 17 15.14 3.78 -1.57
N SER A 18 14.91 3.10 -0.45
CA SER A 18 15.61 1.86 -0.12
C SER A 18 15.29 0.71 -1.07
N CYS A 19 14.12 0.73 -1.71
CA CYS A 19 13.73 -0.37 -2.61
C CYS A 19 13.96 -0.06 -4.09
N GLN A 20 14.55 1.08 -4.43
CA GLN A 20 14.88 1.38 -5.83
C GLN A 20 15.91 0.36 -6.34
N GLY A 21 15.67 -0.15 -7.54
CA GLY A 21 16.52 -1.19 -8.12
C GLY A 21 16.23 -2.60 -7.62
N GLN A 22 15.31 -2.78 -6.68
CA GLN A 22 14.89 -4.08 -6.19
C GLN A 22 13.68 -4.59 -6.97
N PRO A 23 13.43 -5.92 -6.99
CA PRO A 23 12.29 -6.46 -7.74
C PRO A 23 10.93 -6.18 -7.08
N ARG A 24 10.91 -5.80 -5.80
CA ARG A 24 9.67 -5.57 -5.05
C ARG A 24 9.78 -4.36 -4.13
N LEU A 25 8.62 -3.82 -3.74
CA LEU A 25 8.56 -2.70 -2.82
C LEU A 25 8.98 -3.11 -1.40
N ALA A 26 9.52 -2.14 -0.66
CA ALA A 26 9.83 -2.33 0.75
C ALA A 26 8.54 -2.49 1.56
N LEU A 27 8.58 -3.33 2.59
CA LEU A 27 7.47 -3.55 3.51
C LEU A 27 7.92 -3.23 4.94
N GLY A 28 6.99 -2.75 5.75
CA GLY A 28 7.26 -2.46 7.15
C GLY A 28 6.91 -3.64 8.06
N ALA A 29 7.20 -3.47 9.36
CA ALA A 29 6.86 -4.48 10.37
C ALA A 29 5.35 -4.73 10.44
N ASP A 30 4.54 -3.73 10.15
CA ASP A 30 3.07 -3.83 10.13
C ASP A 30 2.56 -4.77 9.05
N ASP A 31 3.36 -5.06 8.05
CA ASP A 31 2.99 -5.91 6.92
C ASP A 31 3.40 -7.38 7.12
N ALA A 32 3.75 -7.78 8.33
CA ALA A 32 4.26 -9.14 8.60
C ALA A 32 3.22 -10.23 8.36
N GLN A 33 1.95 -10.00 8.71
CA GLN A 33 0.87 -10.97 8.55
C GLN A 33 0.17 -10.82 7.20
N PHE A 34 -0.06 -9.59 6.80
CA PHE A 34 -0.65 -9.23 5.51
C PHE A 34 -0.22 -7.82 5.16
N ILE A 35 -0.20 -7.52 3.87
CA ILE A 35 0.20 -6.20 3.39
C ILE A 35 -1.00 -5.28 3.41
N HIS A 36 -0.86 -4.11 4.04
CA HIS A 36 -1.90 -3.10 4.11
C HIS A 36 -1.92 -2.29 2.82
N LEU A 37 -3.08 -2.24 2.17
CA LEU A 37 -3.31 -1.47 0.95
C LEU A 37 -4.49 -0.54 1.16
N ALA A 38 -4.57 0.51 0.34
CA ALA A 38 -5.59 1.53 0.45
C ALA A 38 -6.40 1.64 -0.84
N GLU A 39 -7.64 2.09 -0.72
CA GLU A 39 -8.44 2.57 -1.84
C GLU A 39 -8.11 4.06 -2.07
N PRO A 40 -8.44 4.61 -3.26
CA PRO A 40 -8.07 6.00 -3.59
C PRO A 40 -8.57 7.02 -2.55
N ASP A 41 -9.79 6.85 -2.05
CA ASP A 41 -10.40 7.77 -1.10
C ASP A 41 -9.87 7.62 0.32
N GLN A 42 -9.08 6.60 0.59
CA GLN A 42 -8.50 6.33 1.91
C GLN A 42 -7.08 6.89 2.08
N VAL A 43 -6.41 7.20 0.97
CA VAL A 43 -4.98 7.55 0.98
C VAL A 43 -4.67 8.73 1.91
N ASN A 44 -5.41 9.83 1.78
CA ASN A 44 -5.12 11.03 2.57
C ASN A 44 -5.33 10.79 4.07
N ARG A 45 -6.39 10.06 4.42
CA ARG A 45 -6.70 9.74 5.82
C ARG A 45 -5.64 8.84 6.43
N ILE A 46 -5.20 7.83 5.69
CA ILE A 46 -4.17 6.90 6.15
C ILE A 46 -2.85 7.65 6.34
N ALA A 47 -2.47 8.49 5.39
CA ALA A 47 -1.25 9.29 5.50
C ALA A 47 -1.28 10.18 6.74
N ALA A 48 -2.40 10.87 7.01
CA ALA A 48 -2.53 11.73 8.16
C ALA A 48 -2.50 10.95 9.48
N LYS A 49 -3.07 9.74 9.51
CA LYS A 49 -3.19 8.96 10.75
C LYS A 49 -1.94 8.16 11.08
N PHE A 50 -1.37 7.46 10.10
CA PHE A 50 -0.29 6.51 10.34
C PHE A 50 1.09 7.04 9.96
N PHE A 51 1.15 8.12 9.22
CA PHE A 51 2.41 8.74 8.77
C PHE A 51 2.50 10.20 9.22
N SER A 52 1.88 10.52 10.35
CA SER A 52 1.75 11.91 10.82
C SER A 52 3.08 12.61 11.07
N LYS A 53 4.15 11.86 11.32
CA LYS A 53 5.49 12.42 11.55
C LYS A 53 6.27 12.65 10.25
N GLU A 54 5.73 12.21 9.13
CA GLU A 54 6.38 12.37 7.84
C GLU A 54 5.82 13.60 7.13
N PRO A 55 6.66 14.59 6.76
CA PRO A 55 6.16 15.77 6.04
C PRO A 55 5.69 15.44 4.62
N GLN A 56 6.18 14.34 4.06
CA GLN A 56 5.78 13.85 2.75
C GLN A 56 5.67 12.33 2.80
N VAL A 57 4.78 11.78 1.97
CA VAL A 57 4.68 10.34 1.76
C VAL A 57 4.70 10.04 0.26
N ILE A 58 5.11 8.83 -0.07
CA ILE A 58 5.09 8.33 -1.44
C ILE A 58 3.87 7.43 -1.59
N VAL A 59 3.02 7.75 -2.55
CA VAL A 59 1.81 6.97 -2.84
C VAL A 59 2.06 6.18 -4.11
N VAL A 60 2.08 4.86 -3.99
CA VAL A 60 2.35 3.95 -5.10
C VAL A 60 1.04 3.32 -5.55
N GLU A 61 0.67 3.56 -6.80
CA GLU A 61 -0.51 2.98 -7.42
C GLU A 61 -0.15 1.63 -8.02
N LEU A 62 -0.98 0.62 -7.73
CA LEU A 62 -0.72 -0.76 -8.13
C LEU A 62 -1.91 -1.34 -8.89
N ASP A 63 -1.61 -2.16 -9.90
CA ASP A 63 -2.60 -2.97 -10.59
C ASP A 63 -2.85 -4.25 -9.80
N PRO A 64 -4.04 -4.41 -9.17
CA PRO A 64 -4.29 -5.58 -8.33
C PRO A 64 -4.24 -6.90 -9.08
N ALA A 65 -4.50 -6.90 -10.39
CA ALA A 65 -4.43 -8.11 -11.21
C ALA A 65 -3.01 -8.66 -11.35
N LYS A 66 -1.98 -7.83 -11.07
CA LYS A 66 -0.59 -8.22 -11.16
C LYS A 66 0.04 -8.53 -9.81
N LEU A 67 -0.74 -8.54 -8.74
CA LEU A 67 -0.24 -8.84 -7.40
C LEU A 67 -0.31 -10.34 -7.14
N PRO A 68 0.83 -10.99 -6.81
CA PRO A 68 0.78 -12.38 -6.35
C PRO A 68 0.20 -12.43 -4.94
N GLY A 69 -0.50 -13.52 -4.65
CA GLY A 69 -1.14 -13.68 -3.35
C GLY A 69 -2.65 -13.52 -3.44
N ARG A 70 -3.28 -13.30 -2.28
CA ARG A 70 -4.73 -13.26 -2.15
C ARG A 70 -5.16 -11.91 -1.58
N LEU A 71 -5.90 -11.16 -2.37
CA LEU A 71 -6.41 -9.84 -1.96
C LEU A 71 -7.76 -10.01 -1.25
N VAL A 72 -7.86 -9.50 -0.02
CA VAL A 72 -9.06 -9.60 0.82
C VAL A 72 -9.50 -8.21 1.26
N HIS A 73 -10.78 -7.92 1.13
CA HIS A 73 -11.38 -6.65 1.58
C HIS A 73 -12.00 -6.88 2.95
N GLU A 74 -11.33 -6.40 4.00
CA GLU A 74 -11.70 -6.70 5.39
C GLU A 74 -11.26 -5.58 6.34
N ALA A 75 -11.80 -5.58 7.55
CA ALA A 75 -11.39 -4.61 8.57
C ALA A 75 -10.06 -5.02 9.21
N ASN A 76 -9.30 -4.01 9.68
CA ASN A 76 -8.17 -4.26 10.57
C ASN A 76 -8.68 -4.82 11.91
N PRO A 77 -7.88 -5.61 12.63
CA PRO A 77 -8.28 -6.10 13.95
C PRO A 77 -8.74 -4.95 14.86
N GLY A 78 -9.95 -5.06 15.39
CA GLY A 78 -10.55 -4.05 16.26
C GLY A 78 -11.14 -2.84 15.53
N GLY A 79 -11.05 -2.77 14.20
CA GLY A 79 -11.57 -1.66 13.40
C GLY A 79 -12.89 -2.00 12.74
N ALA A 80 -13.53 -0.99 12.16
CA ALA A 80 -14.79 -1.13 11.42
C ALA A 80 -14.65 -0.79 9.93
N THR A 81 -13.66 0.01 9.57
CA THR A 81 -13.41 0.40 8.17
C THR A 81 -12.76 -0.75 7.42
N LEU A 82 -13.25 -1.03 6.22
CA LEU A 82 -12.70 -2.10 5.37
C LEU A 82 -11.54 -1.56 4.55
N TYR A 83 -10.46 -2.36 4.50
CA TYR A 83 -9.28 -2.09 3.69
C TYR A 83 -8.94 -3.32 2.87
N TYR A 84 -8.16 -3.14 1.82
CA TYR A 84 -7.60 -4.28 1.09
C TYR A 84 -6.35 -4.77 1.80
N HIS A 85 -6.29 -6.08 2.03
CA HIS A 85 -5.13 -6.76 2.60
C HIS A 85 -4.66 -7.82 1.63
N LEU A 86 -3.35 -7.88 1.39
CA LEU A 86 -2.77 -8.90 0.52
C LEU A 86 -2.11 -9.96 1.38
N TYR A 87 -2.58 -11.19 1.25
CA TYR A 87 -2.05 -12.36 1.95
C TYR A 87 -1.17 -13.18 1.02
N ASP A 88 -0.11 -13.75 1.58
CA ASP A 88 0.75 -14.72 0.88
C ASP A 88 1.34 -14.16 -0.42
N GLY A 89 1.66 -12.88 -0.43
CA GLY A 89 2.16 -12.21 -1.61
C GLY A 89 3.19 -11.14 -1.31
N TYR A 90 3.49 -10.36 -2.31
CA TYR A 90 4.40 -9.24 -2.23
C TYR A 90 3.99 -8.20 -3.29
N LEU A 91 4.66 -7.04 -3.29
CA LEU A 91 4.32 -5.95 -4.21
C LEU A 91 5.45 -5.80 -5.24
N PRO A 92 5.33 -6.48 -6.41
CA PRO A 92 6.38 -6.37 -7.43
C PRO A 92 6.34 -5.01 -8.11
N PHE A 93 7.50 -4.48 -8.50
CA PHE A 93 7.55 -3.24 -9.27
C PHE A 93 6.80 -3.36 -10.60
N SER A 94 6.69 -4.56 -11.16
CA SER A 94 5.94 -4.78 -12.39
C SER A 94 4.44 -4.48 -12.26
N ALA A 95 3.91 -4.41 -11.02
CA ALA A 95 2.52 -4.06 -10.76
C ALA A 95 2.32 -2.55 -10.59
N VAL A 96 3.39 -1.77 -10.50
CA VAL A 96 3.30 -0.32 -10.28
C VAL A 96 2.81 0.37 -11.55
N THR A 97 1.73 1.14 -11.44
CA THR A 97 1.14 1.89 -12.53
C THR A 97 1.29 3.40 -12.36
N GLY A 98 1.70 3.85 -11.19
CA GLY A 98 1.93 5.27 -10.94
C GLY A 98 2.54 5.50 -9.57
N VAL A 99 3.22 6.61 -9.42
CA VAL A 99 3.86 7.02 -8.17
C VAL A 99 3.73 8.52 -8.03
N LYS A 100 3.36 9.00 -6.85
CA LYS A 100 3.36 10.44 -6.59
C LYS A 100 3.82 10.73 -5.17
N THR A 101 4.41 11.90 -4.99
CA THR A 101 4.76 12.43 -3.67
C THR A 101 3.61 13.31 -3.20
N VAL A 102 3.15 13.07 -1.98
CA VAL A 102 2.04 13.82 -1.39
C VAL A 102 2.54 14.50 -0.12
N ASN A 103 2.24 15.79 0.01
CA ASN A 103 2.51 16.53 1.23
C ASN A 103 1.52 16.08 2.31
N ASN A 104 2.05 15.87 3.50
CA ASN A 104 1.25 15.34 4.60
C ASN A 104 0.99 16.41 5.65
#